data_b38df37e2dd92e9fbb58a088aa06a9c2
#
_entry.id   b38df37e2dd92e9fbb58a088aa06a9c2
#
_cell.length_a   1.000
_cell.length_b   1.000
_cell.length_c   1.000
_cell.angle_alpha   90.00
_cell.angle_beta   90.00
_cell.angle_gamma   90.00
#
_symmetry.space_group_name_H-M   'P 1'
#
loop_
_entity.id
_entity.type
_entity.pdbx_description
1 polymer ?
#
loop_
_entity_poly.entity_id
_entity_poly.type
_entity_poly.pdbx_seq_one_letter_code
_entity_poly.pdbx_strand_id
1 'polypeptide(L)'
;MLDEFTLGIVAIFASILILIGWVPQIIQGYKTKKLEDVSKYLMTAIFGGAVLWLIYGIEIDDIYIIGVNVAAMFLTMTVLIMKLKYEKAFESIRK
;
A
#
# COMPACT_ATOMS: atom_id res chain seq x y z
N MET A 1 10.99 22.55 -17.78
CA MET A 1 10.40 21.50 -16.96
C MET A 1 11.13 21.39 -15.63
N LEU A 2 10.60 20.63 -14.70
CA LEU A 2 11.19 20.50 -13.36
C LEU A 2 12.50 19.73 -13.42
N ASP A 3 13.48 20.14 -12.61
CA ASP A 3 14.73 19.44 -12.51
C ASP A 3 14.59 18.20 -11.57
N GLU A 4 15.64 17.40 -11.46
CA GLU A 4 15.63 16.20 -10.65
C GLU A 4 15.37 16.51 -9.17
N PHE A 5 15.94 17.60 -8.67
CA PHE A 5 15.75 17.99 -7.27
C PHE A 5 14.28 18.32 -6.99
N THR A 6 13.66 19.11 -7.87
CA THR A 6 12.25 19.49 -7.72
C THR A 6 11.35 18.27 -7.86
N LEU A 7 11.62 17.38 -8.82
CA LEU A 7 10.86 16.16 -8.99
C LEU A 7 10.99 15.24 -7.77
N GLY A 8 12.16 15.21 -7.16
CA GLY A 8 12.37 14.47 -5.93
C GLY A 8 11.50 14.98 -4.78
N ILE A 9 11.41 16.31 -4.64
CA ILE A 9 10.55 16.94 -3.64
C ILE A 9 9.09 16.55 -3.89
N VAL A 10 8.63 16.64 -5.14
CA VAL A 10 7.27 16.26 -5.51
C VAL A 10 6.99 14.79 -5.14
N ALA A 11 7.96 13.91 -5.43
CA ALA A 11 7.81 12.48 -5.12
C ALA A 11 7.71 12.24 -3.62
N ILE A 12 8.50 12.95 -2.81
CA ILE A 12 8.46 12.84 -1.36
C ILE A 12 7.10 13.29 -0.82
N PHE A 13 6.60 14.44 -1.27
CA PHE A 13 5.29 14.92 -0.83
C PHE A 13 4.18 13.96 -1.24
N ALA A 14 4.24 13.42 -2.47
CA ALA A 14 3.25 12.46 -2.93
C ALA A 14 3.27 11.21 -2.06
N SER A 15 4.46 10.73 -1.68
CA SER A 15 4.61 9.56 -0.81
C SER A 15 4.04 9.82 0.57
N ILE A 16 4.30 11.00 1.15
CA ILE A 16 3.76 11.38 2.46
C ILE A 16 2.24 11.41 2.43
N LEU A 17 1.64 11.98 1.38
CA LEU A 17 0.19 12.03 1.24
C LEU A 17 -0.42 10.63 1.16
N ILE A 18 0.23 9.72 0.44
CA ILE A 18 -0.21 8.34 0.35
C ILE A 18 -0.16 7.67 1.73
N LEU A 19 0.92 7.88 2.47
CA LEU A 19 1.06 7.31 3.82
C LEU A 19 0.01 7.86 4.77
N ILE A 20 -0.27 9.18 4.70
CA ILE A 20 -1.31 9.81 5.51
C ILE A 20 -2.67 9.19 5.22
N GLY A 21 -2.92 8.81 3.96
CA GLY A 21 -4.16 8.14 3.59
C GLY A 21 -4.24 6.70 4.08
N TRP A 22 -3.13 5.96 4.02
CA TRP A 22 -3.13 4.53 4.34
C TRP A 22 -2.96 4.22 5.82
N VAL A 23 -2.06 4.92 6.52
CA VAL A 23 -1.71 4.58 7.89
C VAL A 23 -2.90 4.67 8.84
N PRO A 24 -3.72 5.73 8.82
CA PRO A 24 -4.91 5.77 9.69
C PRO A 24 -5.88 4.62 9.42
N GLN A 25 -6.05 4.22 8.17
CA GLN A 25 -6.92 3.09 7.82
C GLN A 25 -6.42 1.79 8.43
N ILE A 26 -5.11 1.57 8.38
CA ILE A 26 -4.49 0.37 8.96
C ILE A 26 -4.69 0.37 10.48
N ILE A 27 -4.44 1.50 11.13
CA ILE A 27 -4.61 1.63 12.58
C ILE A 27 -6.07 1.36 12.97
N GLN A 28 -7.01 1.97 12.25
CA GLN A 28 -8.42 1.79 12.52
C GLN A 28 -8.84 0.33 12.31
N GLY A 29 -8.38 -0.29 11.23
CA GLY A 29 -8.65 -1.70 10.97
C GLY A 29 -8.13 -2.60 12.07
N TYR A 30 -6.94 -2.31 12.58
CA TYR A 30 -6.35 -3.06 13.67
C TYR A 30 -7.17 -2.93 14.95
N LYS A 31 -7.61 -1.70 15.28
CA LYS A 31 -8.38 -1.43 16.49
C LYS A 31 -9.79 -2.03 16.44
N THR A 32 -10.47 -1.87 15.31
CA THR A 32 -11.86 -2.37 15.16
C THR A 32 -11.93 -3.80 14.70
N LYS A 33 -10.85 -4.30 14.12
CA LYS A 33 -10.77 -5.62 13.50
C LYS A 33 -11.81 -5.82 12.41
N LYS A 34 -12.15 -4.71 11.74
CA LYS A 34 -13.12 -4.69 10.65
C LYS A 34 -12.49 -4.05 9.42
N LEU A 35 -12.32 -4.84 8.38
CA LEU A 35 -11.84 -4.38 7.08
C LEU A 35 -12.81 -4.81 5.99
N GLU A 36 -14.12 -4.77 6.31
CA GLU A 36 -15.17 -5.24 5.42
C GLU A 36 -15.23 -4.44 4.11
N ASP A 37 -14.93 -3.15 4.20
CA ASP A 37 -14.96 -2.26 3.04
C ASP A 37 -13.73 -2.39 2.14
N VAL A 38 -12.73 -3.15 2.57
CA VAL A 38 -11.50 -3.33 1.81
C VAL A 38 -11.65 -4.53 0.89
N SER A 39 -11.48 -4.32 -0.41
CA SER A 39 -11.57 -5.38 -1.40
C SER A 39 -10.25 -6.16 -1.49
N LYS A 40 -10.31 -7.47 -1.32
CA LYS A 40 -9.15 -8.34 -1.52
C LYS A 40 -8.64 -8.27 -2.94
N TYR A 41 -9.55 -8.19 -3.89
CA TYR A 41 -9.19 -8.12 -5.31
C TYR A 41 -8.50 -6.81 -5.63
N LEU A 42 -8.98 -5.70 -5.07
CA LEU A 42 -8.36 -4.40 -5.26
C LEU A 42 -6.95 -4.38 -4.64
N MET A 43 -6.80 -4.92 -3.43
CA MET A 43 -5.49 -4.97 -2.78
C MET A 43 -4.50 -5.81 -3.58
N THR A 44 -4.94 -6.95 -4.11
CA THR A 44 -4.11 -7.80 -4.95
C THR A 44 -3.70 -7.09 -6.24
N ALA A 45 -4.63 -6.35 -6.86
CA ALA A 45 -4.34 -5.60 -8.07
C ALA A 45 -3.33 -4.48 -7.80
N ILE A 46 -3.49 -3.76 -6.69
CA ILE A 46 -2.55 -2.70 -6.30
C ILE A 46 -1.16 -3.29 -6.05
N PHE A 47 -1.09 -4.42 -5.36
CA PHE A 47 0.18 -5.10 -5.12
C PHE A 47 0.84 -5.50 -6.44
N GLY A 48 0.08 -6.10 -7.35
CA GLY A 48 0.60 -6.48 -8.66
C GLY A 48 1.08 -5.28 -9.46
N GLY A 49 0.32 -4.20 -9.46
CA GLY A 49 0.73 -2.96 -10.11
C GLY A 49 2.01 -2.39 -9.52
N ALA A 50 2.13 -2.46 -8.18
CA ALA A 50 3.35 -1.98 -7.50
C ALA A 50 4.56 -2.82 -7.90
N VAL A 51 4.41 -4.14 -8.04
CA VAL A 51 5.50 -5.01 -8.50
C VAL A 51 5.95 -4.60 -9.89
N LEU A 52 5.00 -4.37 -10.81
CA LEU A 52 5.34 -3.97 -12.18
C LEU A 52 6.02 -2.60 -12.22
N TRP A 53 5.54 -1.64 -11.43
CA TRP A 53 6.18 -0.33 -11.32
C TRP A 53 7.56 -0.41 -10.69
N LEU A 54 7.74 -1.32 -9.73
CA LEU A 54 9.05 -1.55 -9.13
C LEU A 54 10.06 -2.03 -10.18
N ILE A 55 9.66 -2.97 -11.03
CA ILE A 55 10.51 -3.45 -12.12
C ILE A 55 10.88 -2.28 -13.03
N TYR A 56 9.90 -1.47 -13.41
CA TYR A 56 10.15 -0.29 -14.25
C TYR A 56 11.14 0.67 -13.58
N GLY A 57 10.94 0.94 -12.28
CA GLY A 57 11.81 1.85 -11.54
C GLY A 57 13.24 1.34 -11.45
N ILE A 58 13.42 0.03 -11.26
CA ILE A 58 14.75 -0.57 -11.22
C ILE A 58 15.44 -0.41 -12.57
N GLU A 59 14.72 -0.66 -13.66
CA GLU A 59 15.29 -0.56 -15.01
C GLU A 59 15.76 0.84 -15.35
N ILE A 60 15.05 1.88 -14.87
CA ILE A 60 15.42 3.27 -15.16
C ILE A 60 16.23 3.92 -14.02
N ASP A 61 16.59 3.13 -12.99
CA ASP A 61 17.36 3.60 -11.83
C ASP A 61 16.69 4.79 -11.11
N ASP A 62 15.37 4.76 -10.97
CA ASP A 62 14.62 5.82 -10.30
C ASP A 62 14.32 5.41 -8.87
N ILE A 63 15.09 5.97 -7.92
CA ILE A 63 14.97 5.63 -6.50
C ILE A 63 13.60 6.00 -5.93
N TYR A 64 12.94 7.04 -6.44
CA TYR A 64 11.63 7.46 -5.96
C TYR A 64 10.55 6.47 -6.34
N ILE A 65 10.58 5.99 -7.59
CA ILE A 65 9.65 4.95 -8.04
C ILE A 65 9.87 3.65 -7.27
N ILE A 66 11.13 3.27 -7.07
CA ILE A 66 11.48 2.09 -6.29
C ILE A 66 10.92 2.21 -4.88
N GLY A 67 11.22 3.32 -4.20
CA GLY A 67 10.82 3.51 -2.80
C GLY A 67 9.33 3.51 -2.60
N VAL A 68 8.59 4.26 -3.45
CA VAL A 68 7.14 4.37 -3.32
C VAL A 68 6.45 3.03 -3.56
N ASN A 69 6.96 2.25 -4.49
CA ASN A 69 6.33 0.96 -4.81
C ASN A 69 6.67 -0.11 -3.79
N VAL A 70 7.89 -0.09 -3.22
CA VAL A 70 8.22 -0.96 -2.10
C VAL A 70 7.29 -0.65 -0.92
N ALA A 71 7.08 0.62 -0.60
CA ALA A 71 6.17 1.02 0.47
C ALA A 71 4.74 0.56 0.17
N ALA A 72 4.27 0.72 -1.07
CA ALA A 72 2.94 0.28 -1.46
C ALA A 72 2.77 -1.24 -1.31
N MET A 73 3.81 -2.00 -1.65
CA MET A 73 3.79 -3.45 -1.49
C MET A 73 3.64 -3.84 -0.02
N PHE A 74 4.41 -3.18 0.87
CA PHE A 74 4.31 -3.45 2.30
C PHE A 74 2.94 -3.09 2.84
N LEU A 75 2.41 -1.92 2.48
CA LEU A 75 1.12 -1.47 2.99
C LEU A 75 -0.02 -2.34 2.50
N THR A 76 -0.05 -2.66 1.21
CA THR A 76 -1.12 -3.50 0.67
C THR A 76 -1.06 -4.92 1.21
N MET A 77 0.14 -5.46 1.37
CA MET A 77 0.30 -6.78 1.95
C MET A 77 -0.16 -6.80 3.41
N THR A 78 0.19 -5.77 4.19
CA THR A 78 -0.25 -5.64 5.58
C THR A 78 -1.77 -5.62 5.67
N VAL A 79 -2.43 -4.78 4.86
CA VAL A 79 -3.88 -4.69 4.85
C VAL A 79 -4.51 -6.00 4.42
N LEU A 80 -3.96 -6.63 3.39
CA LEU A 80 -4.49 -7.90 2.89
C LEU A 80 -4.40 -9.01 3.94
N ILE A 81 -3.25 -9.12 4.61
CA ILE A 81 -3.06 -10.12 5.66
C ILE A 81 -4.03 -9.85 6.80
N MET A 82 -4.18 -8.60 7.23
CA MET A 82 -5.12 -8.23 8.29
C MET A 82 -6.55 -8.61 7.90
N LYS A 83 -6.95 -8.30 6.67
CA LYS A 83 -8.30 -8.60 6.20
C LYS A 83 -8.57 -10.10 6.22
N LEU A 84 -7.65 -10.90 5.70
CA LEU A 84 -7.81 -12.35 5.68
C LEU A 84 -7.85 -12.92 7.10
N LYS A 85 -7.00 -12.40 7.97
CA LYS A 85 -6.96 -12.84 9.37
C LYS A 85 -8.27 -12.53 10.08
N TYR A 86 -8.82 -11.35 9.90
CA TYR A 86 -10.05 -10.93 10.57
C TYR A 86 -11.27 -11.66 10.00
N GLU A 87 -11.30 -11.93 8.70
CA GLU A 87 -12.37 -12.73 8.10
C GLU A 87 -12.38 -14.15 8.67
N LYS A 88 -11.21 -14.76 8.80
CA LYS A 88 -11.08 -16.10 9.33
C LYS A 88 -11.51 -16.16 10.80
N ALA A 89 -11.11 -15.18 11.60
CA ALA A 89 -11.52 -15.09 12.99
C ALA A 89 -13.03 -14.94 13.13
N PHE A 90 -13.64 -14.09 12.27
CA PHE A 90 -15.07 -13.86 12.26
C PHE A 90 -15.84 -15.13 11.90
N GLU A 91 -15.37 -15.86 10.89
CA GLU A 91 -15.98 -17.15 10.50
C GLU A 91 -15.91 -18.16 11.64
N SER A 92 -14.78 -18.20 12.34
CA SER A 92 -14.60 -19.09 13.47
C SER A 92 -15.61 -18.79 14.59
N ILE A 93 -15.88 -17.53 14.84
CA ILE A 93 -16.87 -17.10 15.84
C ILE A 93 -18.29 -17.48 15.41
N ARG A 94 -18.58 -17.35 14.10
CA ARG A 94 -19.91 -17.67 13.55
C ARG A 94 -20.28 -19.15 13.69
N LYS A 95 -19.28 -20.01 13.64
CA LYS A 95 -19.50 -21.45 13.83
C LYS A 95 -19.74 -21.77 15.29
#